data_19b1f278208dbe68978729f10df792ac
#
_entry.id   19b1f278208dbe68978729f10df792ac
#
_cell.length_a   1.000
_cell.length_b   1.000
_cell.length_c   1.000
_cell.angle_alpha   90.00
_cell.angle_beta   90.00
_cell.angle_gamma   90.00
#
_symmetry.space_group_name_H-M   'P 1'
#
loop_
_entity.id
_entity.type
_entity.pdbx_description
1 polymer ?
#
loop_
_entity_poly.entity_id
_entity_poly.type
_entity_poly.pdbx_seq_one_letter_code
_entity_poly.pdbx_strand_id
1 'polypeptide(L)'
;MKYEKIYAIDTNIILDDARNFINLSDGGKNLIILPETVLDEVDIKKSGFDEINWQAREYTRISADEEMKGIRSFNQVKIVETHLLGVDILTISKDEYKADKVNTSSNIKNDRKILEVIQDLMQSPDYKDLIFISQDGMARKRSMSLGIRTEAMTLGGREIDYNFIKTVGVDEFPKDGEDIFTIYTKHKINYFNYVFVKDGQEKFACIQNNRIKYLDEDVLRKQEINPIGKEQLFYTNALLDDHYKIVVAEAKAGTGKTLLALSAAMKLVQDKTTQYNKIVYIRNSIESLQKGEDVGYLSGNDTKFEIYNFPLYDTLETIAEGMLKRSKENKPGKGNAETRKNGEAFSEELINEKVEQLVERYNVQTMWTGALRGRTIKNAIIVMDEVQNMSNSTGQLTLTRVDDTCRAFVLGSNRQIDNQYINKHTSALSTILSVTNETHPELNMFAVELVKVRRGEITEWAERIFSKE
;
A
#
# COMPACT_ATOMS: atom_id res chain seq x y z
N MET A 1 -23.20 14.52 -27.89
CA MET A 1 -22.21 15.28 -27.10
C MET A 1 -20.83 14.82 -27.53
N LYS A 2 -19.82 15.71 -27.49
CA LYS A 2 -18.43 15.39 -27.86
C LYS A 2 -17.76 14.44 -26.82
N TYR A 3 -18.23 14.47 -25.58
CA TYR A 3 -17.66 13.74 -24.43
C TYR A 3 -18.67 12.74 -23.88
N GLU A 4 -18.15 11.64 -23.32
CA GLU A 4 -18.97 10.60 -22.65
C GLU A 4 -19.46 11.09 -21.28
N LYS A 5 -18.58 11.73 -20.52
CA LYS A 5 -18.88 12.31 -19.21
C LYS A 5 -18.21 13.68 -19.04
N ILE A 6 -18.74 14.47 -18.14
CA ILE A 6 -18.23 15.79 -17.77
C ILE A 6 -17.98 15.79 -16.25
N TYR A 7 -16.74 15.98 -15.86
CA TYR A 7 -16.32 15.97 -14.45
C TYR A 7 -15.86 17.35 -14.01
N ALA A 8 -16.48 17.91 -12.97
CA ALA A 8 -15.91 19.01 -12.22
C ALA A 8 -15.17 18.48 -11.02
N ILE A 9 -13.90 18.85 -10.85
CA ILE A 9 -13.06 18.29 -9.81
C ILE A 9 -12.77 19.27 -8.68
N ASP A 10 -12.70 18.75 -7.47
CA ASP A 10 -12.34 19.44 -6.25
C ASP A 10 -10.83 19.53 -6.08
N THR A 11 -10.37 20.44 -5.23
CA THR A 11 -8.96 20.68 -4.92
C THR A 11 -8.25 19.43 -4.43
N ASN A 12 -8.92 18.63 -3.58
CA ASN A 12 -8.34 17.40 -3.03
C ASN A 12 -7.98 16.38 -4.12
N ILE A 13 -8.66 16.39 -5.27
CA ILE A 13 -8.36 15.48 -6.39
C ILE A 13 -6.97 15.76 -6.98
N ILE A 14 -6.59 17.02 -7.14
CA ILE A 14 -5.26 17.44 -7.62
C ILE A 14 -4.20 17.24 -6.53
N LEU A 15 -4.55 17.50 -5.27
CA LEU A 15 -3.63 17.39 -4.15
C LEU A 15 -3.35 15.95 -3.73
N ASP A 16 -4.24 15.00 -4.07
CA ASP A 16 -4.01 13.56 -3.90
C ASP A 16 -3.01 13.03 -4.95
N ASP A 17 -3.18 13.42 -6.21
CA ASP A 17 -2.24 13.17 -7.30
C ASP A 17 -2.46 14.21 -8.40
N ALA A 18 -1.41 14.95 -8.74
CA ALA A 18 -1.42 16.00 -9.76
C ALA A 18 -1.88 15.54 -11.15
N ARG A 19 -1.85 14.22 -11.41
CA ARG A 19 -2.26 13.61 -12.69
C ARG A 19 -3.67 13.04 -12.69
N ASN A 20 -4.42 13.18 -11.61
CA ASN A 20 -5.76 12.63 -11.51
C ASN A 20 -6.74 13.16 -12.55
N PHE A 21 -6.54 14.38 -13.04
CA PHE A 21 -7.34 14.93 -14.16
C PHE A 21 -7.13 14.11 -15.46
N ILE A 22 -5.92 13.59 -15.70
CA ILE A 22 -5.63 12.72 -16.84
C ILE A 22 -6.35 11.38 -16.67
N ASN A 23 -6.29 10.79 -15.47
CA ASN A 23 -6.97 9.53 -15.18
C ASN A 23 -8.49 9.65 -15.37
N LEU A 24 -9.09 10.75 -14.89
CA LEU A 24 -10.52 11.02 -15.06
C LEU A 24 -10.90 11.27 -16.51
N SER A 25 -10.00 11.80 -17.32
CA SER A 25 -10.26 12.08 -18.73
C SER A 25 -10.47 10.83 -19.60
N ASP A 26 -10.02 9.66 -19.14
CA ASP A 26 -10.08 8.39 -19.86
C ASP A 26 -9.59 8.51 -21.32
N GLY A 27 -8.37 9.01 -21.49
CA GLY A 27 -7.80 9.21 -22.81
C GLY A 27 -8.50 10.31 -23.64
N GLY A 28 -9.07 11.31 -22.99
CA GLY A 28 -9.75 12.44 -23.65
C GLY A 28 -11.23 12.19 -23.97
N LYS A 29 -11.80 11.06 -23.55
CA LYS A 29 -13.25 10.80 -23.72
C LYS A 29 -14.12 11.65 -22.80
N ASN A 30 -13.59 12.04 -21.63
CA ASN A 30 -14.29 12.84 -20.65
C ASN A 30 -13.73 14.26 -20.61
N LEU A 31 -14.63 15.23 -20.40
CA LEU A 31 -14.28 16.64 -20.22
C LEU A 31 -13.99 16.91 -18.73
N ILE A 32 -12.91 17.62 -18.46
CA ILE A 32 -12.54 18.04 -17.10
C ILE A 32 -12.88 19.52 -16.92
N ILE A 33 -13.54 19.86 -15.82
CA ILE A 33 -13.86 21.21 -15.41
C ILE A 33 -13.13 21.54 -14.12
N LEU A 34 -12.41 22.65 -14.12
CA LEU A 34 -11.65 23.18 -13.00
C LEU A 34 -12.25 24.53 -12.57
N PRO A 35 -12.92 24.63 -11.43
CA PRO A 35 -13.22 25.93 -10.83
C PRO A 35 -11.93 26.69 -10.52
N GLU A 36 -11.86 27.99 -10.81
CA GLU A 36 -10.69 28.83 -10.55
C GLU A 36 -10.28 28.80 -9.07
N THR A 37 -11.26 28.73 -8.16
CA THR A 37 -11.02 28.57 -6.71
C THR A 37 -10.17 27.31 -6.39
N VAL A 38 -10.29 26.25 -7.18
CA VAL A 38 -9.43 25.05 -7.04
C VAL A 38 -7.99 25.39 -7.37
N LEU A 39 -7.76 26.16 -8.44
CA LEU A 39 -6.41 26.60 -8.82
C LEU A 39 -5.79 27.52 -7.77
N ASP A 40 -6.59 28.44 -7.19
CA ASP A 40 -6.15 29.31 -6.10
C ASP A 40 -5.71 28.50 -4.88
N GLU A 41 -6.48 27.48 -4.51
CA GLU A 41 -6.14 26.60 -3.38
C GLU A 41 -4.88 25.77 -3.65
N VAL A 42 -4.72 25.24 -4.86
CA VAL A 42 -3.51 24.56 -5.29
C VAL A 42 -2.30 25.51 -5.22
N ASP A 43 -2.47 26.77 -5.64
CA ASP A 43 -1.40 27.77 -5.58
C ASP A 43 -0.94 28.05 -4.15
N ILE A 44 -1.87 28.22 -3.23
CA ILE A 44 -1.60 28.42 -1.79
C ILE A 44 -0.82 27.21 -1.20
N LYS A 45 -1.12 26.01 -1.67
CA LYS A 45 -0.48 24.77 -1.18
C LYS A 45 0.92 24.51 -1.72
N LYS A 46 1.48 25.32 -2.61
CA LYS A 46 2.86 25.14 -3.10
C LYS A 46 3.93 25.35 -2.04
N SER A 47 3.64 26.14 -1.00
CA SER A 47 4.57 26.46 0.08
C SER A 47 4.55 25.35 1.13
N GLY A 48 5.68 24.66 1.31
CA GLY A 48 5.84 23.58 2.28
C GLY A 48 6.59 22.37 1.70
N PHE A 49 6.77 21.33 2.51
CA PHE A 49 7.59 20.17 2.16
C PHE A 49 6.78 18.85 2.19
N ASP A 50 5.50 18.91 2.50
CA ASP A 50 4.61 17.75 2.57
C ASP A 50 4.26 17.24 1.16
N GLU A 51 3.71 16.03 1.08
CA GLU A 51 3.26 15.39 -0.16
C GLU A 51 2.25 16.28 -0.91
N ILE A 52 1.28 16.84 -0.20
CA ILE A 52 0.29 17.79 -0.77
C ILE A 52 0.99 18.98 -1.47
N ASN A 53 2.03 19.54 -0.85
CA ASN A 53 2.78 20.64 -1.42
C ASN A 53 3.58 20.22 -2.65
N TRP A 54 4.06 18.98 -2.66
CA TRP A 54 4.73 18.40 -3.82
C TRP A 54 3.73 18.23 -4.98
N GLN A 55 2.54 17.69 -4.72
CA GLN A 55 1.50 17.54 -5.73
C GLN A 55 1.06 18.90 -6.31
N ALA A 56 0.90 19.92 -5.47
CA ALA A 56 0.60 21.27 -5.92
C ALA A 56 1.68 21.85 -6.84
N ARG A 57 2.97 21.65 -6.52
CA ARG A 57 4.08 22.05 -7.40
C ARG A 57 4.14 21.24 -8.68
N GLU A 58 3.90 19.93 -8.60
CA GLU A 58 3.88 19.05 -9.77
C GLU A 58 2.75 19.42 -10.73
N TYR A 59 1.54 19.69 -10.24
CA TYR A 59 0.43 20.18 -11.05
C TYR A 59 0.81 21.47 -11.76
N THR A 60 1.41 22.44 -11.04
CA THR A 60 1.85 23.72 -11.65
C THR A 60 2.91 23.50 -12.73
N ARG A 61 3.83 22.56 -12.53
CA ARG A 61 4.85 22.20 -13.52
C ARG A 61 4.24 21.59 -14.77
N ILE A 62 3.27 20.69 -14.59
CA ILE A 62 2.52 20.06 -15.70
C ILE A 62 1.73 21.12 -16.47
N SER A 63 1.05 22.03 -15.76
CA SER A 63 0.21 23.08 -16.37
C SER A 63 1.00 24.14 -17.15
N ALA A 64 2.33 24.16 -17.06
CA ALA A 64 3.16 25.08 -17.84
C ALA A 64 3.06 24.83 -19.35
N ASP A 65 2.71 23.61 -19.76
CA ASP A 65 2.55 23.21 -21.17
C ASP A 65 1.08 23.26 -21.64
N GLU A 66 0.22 23.96 -20.91
CA GLU A 66 -1.20 24.08 -21.21
C GLU A 66 -1.47 25.02 -22.38
N GLU A 67 -2.16 24.51 -23.41
CA GLU A 67 -2.50 25.27 -24.62
C GLU A 67 -3.90 25.88 -24.52
N MET A 68 -4.01 27.21 -24.65
CA MET A 68 -5.28 27.90 -24.67
C MET A 68 -5.98 27.69 -26.01
N LYS A 69 -7.24 27.23 -26.00
CA LYS A 69 -8.10 27.06 -27.19
C LYS A 69 -9.11 28.16 -27.39
N GLY A 70 -9.60 28.77 -26.30
CA GLY A 70 -10.58 29.84 -26.42
C GLY A 70 -11.09 30.35 -25.08
N ILE A 71 -11.82 31.48 -25.17
CA ILE A 71 -12.51 32.09 -24.02
C ILE A 71 -13.93 32.35 -24.44
N ARG A 72 -14.89 31.98 -23.60
CA ARG A 72 -16.31 32.31 -23.75
C ARG A 72 -16.97 32.55 -22.40
N SER A 73 -18.19 33.03 -22.42
CA SER A 73 -18.96 33.23 -21.20
C SER A 73 -20.37 32.66 -21.36
N PHE A 74 -20.89 32.14 -20.26
CA PHE A 74 -22.28 31.71 -20.16
C PHE A 74 -22.89 32.33 -18.90
N ASN A 75 -23.88 33.19 -19.06
CA ASN A 75 -24.42 34.02 -17.99
C ASN A 75 -23.28 34.80 -17.29
N GLN A 76 -23.08 34.56 -15.99
CA GLN A 76 -22.01 35.15 -15.17
C GLN A 76 -20.76 34.30 -15.09
N VAL A 77 -20.76 33.13 -15.74
CA VAL A 77 -19.61 32.19 -15.70
C VAL A 77 -18.70 32.45 -16.88
N LYS A 78 -17.45 32.79 -16.60
CA LYS A 78 -16.37 32.88 -17.57
C LYS A 78 -15.79 31.48 -17.76
N ILE A 79 -15.56 31.06 -18.97
CA ILE A 79 -15.06 29.74 -19.33
C ILE A 79 -13.81 29.93 -20.20
N VAL A 80 -12.68 29.41 -19.72
CA VAL A 80 -11.43 29.34 -20.47
C VAL A 80 -11.23 27.87 -20.90
N GLU A 81 -11.13 27.67 -22.21
CA GLU A 81 -10.94 26.36 -22.82
C GLU A 81 -9.44 26.11 -23.05
N THR A 82 -8.92 25.05 -22.52
CA THR A 82 -7.51 24.68 -22.65
C THR A 82 -7.34 23.20 -23.02
N HIS A 83 -6.13 22.84 -23.42
CA HIS A 83 -5.74 21.47 -23.70
C HIS A 83 -4.41 21.18 -23.05
N LEU A 84 -4.34 20.06 -22.31
CA LEU A 84 -3.15 19.66 -21.56
C LEU A 84 -2.98 18.14 -21.59
N LEU A 85 -1.87 17.67 -22.11
CA LEU A 85 -1.51 16.22 -22.14
C LEU A 85 -2.63 15.32 -22.71
N GLY A 86 -3.30 15.78 -23.77
CA GLY A 86 -4.39 15.02 -24.42
C GLY A 86 -5.77 15.20 -23.76
N VAL A 87 -5.89 16.05 -22.74
CA VAL A 87 -7.11 16.32 -21.99
C VAL A 87 -7.67 17.70 -22.36
N ASP A 88 -8.96 17.78 -22.70
CA ASP A 88 -9.67 19.05 -22.81
C ASP A 88 -10.14 19.51 -21.43
N ILE A 89 -9.76 20.71 -21.03
CA ILE A 89 -10.04 21.27 -19.71
C ILE A 89 -10.82 22.58 -19.88
N LEU A 90 -11.82 22.80 -19.03
CA LEU A 90 -12.50 24.07 -18.88
C LEU A 90 -12.21 24.65 -17.50
N THR A 91 -11.51 25.78 -17.46
CA THR A 91 -11.41 26.58 -16.23
C THR A 91 -12.57 27.52 -16.14
N ILE A 92 -13.31 27.48 -15.03
CA ILE A 92 -14.54 28.27 -14.82
C ILE A 92 -14.41 29.22 -13.64
N SER A 93 -14.85 30.45 -13.81
CA SER A 93 -14.83 31.49 -12.78
C SER A 93 -16.02 32.44 -12.85
N LYS A 94 -16.17 33.27 -11.81
CA LYS A 94 -17.13 34.35 -11.71
C LYS A 94 -16.48 35.59 -11.13
N ASP A 95 -16.92 36.79 -11.53
CA ASP A 95 -16.42 38.02 -10.95
C ASP A 95 -16.91 38.24 -9.51
N GLU A 96 -18.12 37.80 -9.17
CA GLU A 96 -18.70 37.91 -7.82
C GLU A 96 -19.33 36.60 -7.37
N TYR A 97 -19.01 36.18 -6.16
CA TYR A 97 -19.59 35.01 -5.50
C TYR A 97 -20.50 35.39 -4.33
N LYS A 98 -21.67 34.78 -4.23
CA LYS A 98 -22.56 34.94 -3.06
C LYS A 98 -21.87 34.44 -1.78
N ALA A 99 -21.02 33.44 -1.90
CA ALA A 99 -20.22 32.90 -0.81
C ALA A 99 -19.34 33.94 -0.12
N ASP A 100 -18.87 34.98 -0.83
CA ASP A 100 -18.05 36.05 -0.26
C ASP A 100 -18.80 36.91 0.75
N LYS A 101 -20.12 36.99 0.61
CA LYS A 101 -21.01 37.80 1.47
C LYS A 101 -21.34 37.08 2.80
N VAL A 102 -20.93 35.83 2.96
CA VAL A 102 -21.19 35.01 4.17
C VAL A 102 -19.99 35.00 5.11
N ASN A 103 -20.22 35.30 6.37
CA ASN A 103 -19.13 35.30 7.36
C ASN A 103 -18.88 33.87 7.90
N THR A 104 -18.05 33.13 7.20
CA THR A 104 -17.61 31.75 7.54
C THR A 104 -16.10 31.61 7.34
N SER A 105 -15.51 30.49 7.78
CA SER A 105 -14.08 30.20 7.56
C SER A 105 -13.74 30.13 6.05
N SER A 106 -12.49 30.43 5.70
CA SER A 106 -12.03 30.46 4.30
C SER A 106 -12.29 29.16 3.56
N ASN A 107 -12.04 28.01 4.18
CA ASN A 107 -12.26 26.70 3.55
C ASN A 107 -13.74 26.48 3.19
N ILE A 108 -14.67 26.81 4.11
CA ILE A 108 -16.10 26.69 3.84
C ILE A 108 -16.55 27.67 2.73
N LYS A 109 -15.93 28.85 2.65
CA LYS A 109 -16.20 29.80 1.56
C LYS A 109 -15.76 29.22 0.21
N ASN A 110 -14.57 28.66 0.16
CA ASN A 110 -14.03 28.10 -1.07
C ASN A 110 -14.88 26.94 -1.59
N ASP A 111 -15.26 25.98 -0.73
CA ASP A 111 -16.18 24.91 -1.10
C ASP A 111 -17.49 25.47 -1.70
N ARG A 112 -18.04 26.54 -1.09
CA ARG A 112 -19.26 27.18 -1.59
C ARG A 112 -19.05 27.85 -2.92
N LYS A 113 -17.92 28.54 -3.16
CA LYS A 113 -17.58 29.16 -4.45
C LYS A 113 -17.47 28.09 -5.55
N ILE A 114 -16.79 27.00 -5.27
CA ILE A 114 -16.67 25.87 -6.19
C ILE A 114 -18.05 25.37 -6.60
N LEU A 115 -18.92 25.09 -5.63
CA LEU A 115 -20.25 24.56 -5.89
C LEU A 115 -21.18 25.61 -6.55
N GLU A 116 -21.05 26.90 -6.21
CA GLU A 116 -21.83 27.97 -6.80
C GLU A 116 -21.55 28.13 -8.30
N VAL A 117 -20.26 28.19 -8.70
CA VAL A 117 -19.92 28.33 -10.13
C VAL A 117 -20.29 27.08 -10.94
N ILE A 118 -20.20 25.89 -10.35
CA ILE A 118 -20.67 24.65 -10.96
C ILE A 118 -22.20 24.70 -11.19
N GLN A 119 -22.95 25.08 -10.16
CA GLN A 119 -24.41 25.18 -10.23
C GLN A 119 -24.87 26.18 -11.32
N ASP A 120 -24.19 27.33 -11.43
CA ASP A 120 -24.48 28.29 -12.46
C ASP A 120 -24.14 27.78 -13.87
N LEU A 121 -23.05 27.04 -14.03
CA LEU A 121 -22.68 26.41 -15.29
C LEU A 121 -23.72 25.35 -15.72
N MET A 122 -24.26 24.57 -14.77
CA MET A 122 -25.27 23.54 -15.03
C MET A 122 -26.61 24.11 -15.55
N GLN A 123 -26.83 25.43 -15.52
CA GLN A 123 -27.98 26.05 -16.19
C GLN A 123 -27.88 25.96 -17.72
N SER A 124 -26.69 25.71 -18.25
CA SER A 124 -26.50 25.40 -19.66
C SER A 124 -26.89 23.95 -19.96
N PRO A 125 -27.69 23.69 -21.01
CA PRO A 125 -28.04 22.34 -21.43
C PRO A 125 -26.84 21.44 -21.69
N ASP A 126 -25.69 22.00 -22.08
CA ASP A 126 -24.47 21.29 -22.40
C ASP A 126 -23.80 20.69 -21.15
N TYR A 127 -24.06 21.22 -19.93
CA TYR A 127 -23.42 20.86 -18.69
C TYR A 127 -24.39 20.35 -17.62
N LYS A 128 -25.66 20.13 -17.94
CA LYS A 128 -26.69 19.69 -16.98
C LYS A 128 -26.39 18.36 -16.30
N ASP A 129 -25.67 17.47 -17.00
CA ASP A 129 -25.34 16.12 -16.53
C ASP A 129 -23.90 16.04 -15.95
N LEU A 130 -23.33 17.20 -15.59
CA LEU A 130 -22.02 17.31 -14.94
C LEU A 130 -22.01 16.55 -13.62
N ILE A 131 -20.87 15.89 -13.35
CA ILE A 131 -20.61 15.15 -12.11
C ILE A 131 -19.51 15.88 -11.34
N PHE A 132 -19.78 16.25 -10.11
CA PHE A 132 -18.76 16.78 -9.21
C PHE A 132 -18.00 15.68 -8.52
N ILE A 133 -16.67 15.69 -8.61
CA ILE A 133 -15.77 14.69 -8.02
C ILE A 133 -15.03 15.31 -6.84
N SER A 134 -15.21 14.73 -5.66
CA SER A 134 -14.49 15.14 -4.44
C SER A 134 -14.28 13.97 -3.50
N GLN A 135 -13.13 13.92 -2.83
CA GLN A 135 -12.87 12.97 -1.74
C GLN A 135 -13.45 13.47 -0.40
N ASP A 136 -13.75 14.75 -0.27
CA ASP A 136 -14.38 15.30 0.93
C ASP A 136 -15.86 14.92 1.01
N GLY A 137 -16.21 14.14 2.04
CA GLY A 137 -17.59 13.74 2.31
C GLY A 137 -18.53 14.91 2.60
N MET A 138 -18.04 16.01 3.17
CA MET A 138 -18.86 17.20 3.45
C MET A 138 -19.09 18.03 2.18
N ALA A 139 -18.08 18.18 1.32
CA ALA A 139 -18.23 18.79 0.03
C ALA A 139 -19.26 18.01 -0.83
N ARG A 140 -19.18 16.68 -0.83
CA ARG A 140 -20.18 15.83 -1.51
C ARG A 140 -21.59 16.00 -0.96
N LYS A 141 -21.77 16.04 0.37
CA LYS A 141 -23.10 16.27 0.97
C LYS A 141 -23.67 17.63 0.60
N ARG A 142 -22.84 18.68 0.59
CA ARG A 142 -23.26 20.04 0.18
C ARG A 142 -23.68 20.06 -1.29
N SER A 143 -22.89 19.43 -2.18
CA SER A 143 -23.21 19.39 -3.60
C SER A 143 -24.53 18.64 -3.87
N MET A 144 -24.76 17.50 -3.19
CA MET A 144 -26.04 16.77 -3.26
C MET A 144 -27.23 17.64 -2.83
N SER A 145 -27.09 18.47 -1.78
CA SER A 145 -28.14 19.36 -1.32
C SER A 145 -28.47 20.48 -2.33
N LEU A 146 -27.55 20.77 -3.24
CA LEU A 146 -27.74 21.72 -4.35
C LEU A 146 -28.23 21.05 -5.64
N GLY A 147 -28.52 19.75 -5.61
CA GLY A 147 -28.98 18.99 -6.78
C GLY A 147 -27.86 18.62 -7.75
N ILE A 148 -26.60 18.75 -7.36
CA ILE A 148 -25.44 18.39 -8.19
C ILE A 148 -25.15 16.91 -8.02
N ARG A 149 -25.11 16.17 -9.13
CA ARG A 149 -24.63 14.77 -9.10
C ARG A 149 -23.18 14.74 -8.65
N THR A 150 -22.88 13.90 -7.67
CA THR A 150 -21.54 13.86 -7.09
C THR A 150 -21.08 12.43 -6.84
N GLU A 151 -19.79 12.21 -7.05
CA GLU A 151 -19.15 10.92 -6.86
C GLU A 151 -17.84 11.12 -6.09
N ALA A 152 -17.43 10.13 -5.32
CA ALA A 152 -16.04 10.06 -4.89
C ALA A 152 -15.18 9.70 -6.11
N MET A 153 -13.97 10.22 -6.21
CA MET A 153 -13.06 9.72 -7.21
C MET A 153 -12.80 8.25 -6.89
N THR A 154 -13.42 7.38 -7.62
CA THR A 154 -12.85 6.07 -7.83
C THR A 154 -11.78 6.28 -8.89
N LEU A 155 -10.57 6.54 -8.46
CA LEU A 155 -9.41 6.22 -9.29
C LEU A 155 -9.73 4.84 -9.82
N GLY A 156 -9.64 4.61 -11.13
CA GLY A 156 -9.89 3.29 -11.71
C GLY A 156 -9.05 2.20 -11.04
N GLY A 157 -9.00 2.25 -9.75
CA GLY A 157 -8.47 1.29 -8.81
C GLY A 157 -9.31 0.06 -9.04
N ARG A 158 -8.76 -0.88 -9.78
CA ARG A 158 -9.28 -2.22 -9.83
C ARG A 158 -9.58 -2.59 -8.40
N GLU A 159 -10.84 -2.94 -8.15
CA GLU A 159 -11.25 -3.43 -6.84
C GLU A 159 -10.30 -4.57 -6.48
N ILE A 160 -9.56 -4.42 -5.38
CA ILE A 160 -8.58 -5.42 -4.97
C ILE A 160 -9.36 -6.64 -4.51
N ASP A 161 -9.26 -7.74 -5.24
CA ASP A 161 -9.77 -9.03 -4.79
C ASP A 161 -8.77 -9.62 -3.78
N TYR A 162 -9.08 -9.50 -2.50
CA TYR A 162 -8.28 -10.08 -1.42
C TYR A 162 -8.38 -11.61 -1.30
N ASN A 163 -9.17 -12.27 -2.16
CA ASN A 163 -9.30 -13.72 -2.14
C ASN A 163 -8.11 -14.40 -2.86
N PHE A 164 -6.93 -14.30 -2.28
CA PHE A 164 -5.69 -14.85 -2.83
C PHE A 164 -5.56 -16.37 -2.68
N ILE A 165 -6.44 -17.02 -1.91
CA ILE A 165 -6.44 -18.47 -1.70
C ILE A 165 -7.82 -19.01 -2.10
N LYS A 166 -7.87 -19.87 -3.11
CA LYS A 166 -9.12 -20.51 -3.59
C LYS A 166 -9.24 -21.93 -3.06
N THR A 167 -10.32 -22.21 -2.37
CA THR A 167 -10.67 -23.58 -1.97
C THR A 167 -11.54 -24.21 -3.03
N VAL A 168 -11.16 -25.39 -3.49
CA VAL A 168 -11.81 -26.09 -4.60
C VAL A 168 -12.02 -27.56 -4.25
N GLY A 169 -13.28 -28.01 -4.30
CA GLY A 169 -13.61 -29.43 -4.21
C GLY A 169 -13.23 -30.16 -5.49
N VAL A 170 -12.59 -31.32 -5.37
CA VAL A 170 -12.16 -32.16 -6.50
C VAL A 170 -12.53 -33.61 -6.27
N ASP A 171 -12.85 -34.33 -7.35
CA ASP A 171 -13.10 -35.78 -7.29
C ASP A 171 -11.79 -36.56 -7.16
N GLU A 172 -10.73 -36.05 -7.78
CA GLU A 172 -9.37 -36.55 -7.65
C GLU A 172 -8.39 -35.39 -7.51
N PHE A 173 -7.36 -35.58 -6.66
CA PHE A 173 -6.31 -34.55 -6.54
C PHE A 173 -5.56 -34.42 -7.85
N PRO A 174 -5.40 -33.19 -8.39
CA PRO A 174 -4.57 -32.95 -9.55
C PRO A 174 -3.15 -33.46 -9.35
N LYS A 175 -2.48 -33.83 -10.45
CA LYS A 175 -1.07 -34.23 -10.38
C LYS A 175 -0.16 -33.01 -10.23
N ASP A 176 0.94 -33.20 -9.53
CA ASP A 176 2.00 -32.19 -9.50
C ASP A 176 2.52 -31.94 -10.92
N GLY A 177 2.67 -30.67 -11.30
CA GLY A 177 3.03 -30.27 -12.66
C GLY A 177 1.91 -30.27 -13.69
N GLU A 178 0.67 -30.63 -13.32
CA GLU A 178 -0.48 -30.58 -14.21
C GLU A 178 -0.86 -29.14 -14.55
N ASP A 179 -1.35 -28.92 -15.78
CA ASP A 179 -1.77 -27.60 -16.23
C ASP A 179 -3.09 -27.21 -15.55
N ILE A 180 -3.12 -26.06 -14.88
CA ILE A 180 -4.29 -25.58 -14.16
C ILE A 180 -5.50 -25.35 -15.08
N PHE A 181 -5.29 -25.01 -16.34
CA PHE A 181 -6.36 -24.77 -17.30
C PHE A 181 -7.12 -26.06 -17.69
N THR A 182 -6.48 -27.23 -17.59
CA THR A 182 -7.17 -28.51 -17.82
C THR A 182 -8.22 -28.78 -16.76
N ILE A 183 -8.04 -28.23 -15.56
CA ILE A 183 -8.90 -28.44 -14.40
C ILE A 183 -9.97 -27.35 -14.32
N TYR A 184 -9.66 -26.10 -14.70
CA TYR A 184 -10.51 -24.92 -14.47
C TYR A 184 -10.67 -23.99 -15.68
N THR A 185 -11.36 -24.43 -16.71
CA THR A 185 -11.69 -23.62 -17.89
C THR A 185 -12.75 -22.52 -17.63
N LYS A 186 -13.39 -22.48 -16.45
CA LYS A 186 -14.58 -21.64 -16.19
C LYS A 186 -14.41 -20.52 -15.17
N HIS A 187 -13.26 -20.39 -14.50
CA HIS A 187 -13.07 -19.39 -13.44
C HIS A 187 -11.95 -18.42 -13.78
N LYS A 188 -12.13 -17.14 -13.45
CA LYS A 188 -11.03 -16.20 -13.35
C LYS A 188 -10.00 -16.81 -12.40
N ILE A 189 -8.89 -17.29 -12.96
CA ILE A 189 -7.86 -17.96 -12.19
C ILE A 189 -7.10 -16.87 -11.43
N ASN A 190 -7.21 -16.93 -10.11
CA ASN A 190 -6.25 -16.25 -9.27
C ASN A 190 -5.00 -17.15 -9.26
N TYR A 191 -3.93 -16.72 -9.92
CA TYR A 191 -2.78 -17.55 -10.29
C TYR A 191 -1.90 -18.00 -9.14
N PHE A 192 -2.26 -17.73 -7.88
CA PHE A 192 -1.33 -17.92 -6.79
C PHE A 192 -1.54 -19.19 -6.00
N ASN A 193 -2.72 -19.36 -5.35
CA ASN A 193 -2.86 -20.36 -4.30
C ASN A 193 -4.18 -21.11 -4.38
N TYR A 194 -4.09 -22.43 -4.24
CA TYR A 194 -5.23 -23.33 -4.20
C TYR A 194 -5.18 -24.27 -3.01
N VAL A 195 -6.34 -24.48 -2.39
CA VAL A 195 -6.57 -25.56 -1.45
C VAL A 195 -7.51 -26.54 -2.16
N PHE A 196 -6.97 -27.67 -2.62
CA PHE A 196 -7.78 -28.74 -3.19
C PHE A 196 -8.33 -29.61 -2.05
N VAL A 197 -9.63 -29.86 -2.08
CA VAL A 197 -10.34 -30.62 -1.04
C VAL A 197 -11.00 -31.84 -1.66
N LYS A 198 -10.68 -33.01 -1.10
CA LYS A 198 -11.30 -34.30 -1.46
C LYS A 198 -11.56 -35.11 -0.18
N ASP A 199 -12.80 -35.53 0.04
CA ASP A 199 -13.19 -36.38 1.17
C ASP A 199 -12.68 -35.87 2.55
N GLY A 200 -12.69 -34.54 2.73
CA GLY A 200 -12.20 -33.88 3.96
C GLY A 200 -10.67 -33.76 4.07
N GLN A 201 -9.93 -34.25 3.09
CA GLN A 201 -8.48 -34.02 3.01
C GLN A 201 -8.19 -32.78 2.21
N GLU A 202 -7.23 -31.99 2.67
CA GLU A 202 -6.77 -30.77 2.00
C GLU A 202 -5.35 -30.96 1.47
N LYS A 203 -5.08 -30.44 0.28
CA LYS A 203 -3.74 -30.27 -0.28
C LYS A 203 -3.54 -28.85 -0.73
N PHE A 204 -2.38 -28.30 -0.37
CA PHE A 204 -2.02 -26.91 -0.66
C PHE A 204 -1.12 -26.85 -1.90
N ALA A 205 -1.48 -26.01 -2.86
CA ALA A 205 -0.71 -25.86 -4.08
C ALA A 205 -0.63 -24.38 -4.49
N CYS A 206 0.50 -23.96 -5.05
CA CYS A 206 0.65 -22.73 -5.78
C CYS A 206 0.67 -22.99 -7.29
N ILE A 207 0.42 -21.95 -8.07
CA ILE A 207 0.48 -22.04 -9.53
C ILE A 207 1.74 -21.29 -10.00
N GLN A 208 2.59 -22.01 -10.73
CA GLN A 208 3.79 -21.46 -11.35
C GLN A 208 3.81 -21.82 -12.83
N ASN A 209 3.94 -20.82 -13.70
CA ASN A 209 3.91 -21.03 -15.14
C ASN A 209 2.71 -21.87 -15.61
N ASN A 210 1.53 -21.57 -15.09
CA ASN A 210 0.26 -22.29 -15.31
C ASN A 210 0.25 -23.74 -14.80
N ARG A 211 1.25 -24.18 -14.06
CA ARG A 211 1.34 -25.54 -13.54
C ARG A 211 1.13 -25.58 -12.05
N ILE A 212 0.44 -26.62 -11.60
CA ILE A 212 0.21 -26.90 -10.18
C ILE A 212 1.51 -27.37 -9.56
N LYS A 213 1.91 -26.71 -8.46
CA LYS A 213 3.04 -27.11 -7.63
C LYS A 213 2.56 -27.26 -6.19
N TYR A 214 2.57 -28.47 -5.67
CA TYR A 214 2.18 -28.72 -4.30
C TYR A 214 3.23 -28.17 -3.32
N LEU A 215 2.75 -27.66 -2.19
CA LEU A 215 3.59 -27.20 -1.10
C LEU A 215 4.15 -28.41 -0.34
N ASP A 216 5.43 -28.39 -0.01
CA ASP A 216 6.05 -29.34 0.92
C ASP A 216 5.81 -28.86 2.36
N GLU A 217 4.66 -29.26 2.93
CA GLU A 217 4.27 -28.83 4.27
C GLU A 217 5.28 -29.27 5.34
N ASP A 218 5.89 -30.46 5.18
CA ASP A 218 6.85 -30.98 6.15
C ASP A 218 8.10 -30.09 6.22
N VAL A 219 8.58 -29.63 5.09
CA VAL A 219 9.71 -28.69 5.00
C VAL A 219 9.33 -27.33 5.53
N LEU A 220 8.14 -26.83 5.16
CA LEU A 220 7.68 -25.50 5.58
C LEU A 220 7.41 -25.42 7.10
N ARG A 221 6.84 -26.48 7.69
CA ARG A 221 6.57 -26.53 9.13
C ARG A 221 7.82 -26.75 10.00
N LYS A 222 8.95 -27.12 9.39
CA LYS A 222 10.26 -27.25 10.08
C LYS A 222 11.10 -25.97 10.02
N GLN A 223 10.55 -24.86 9.50
CA GLN A 223 11.27 -23.60 9.50
C GLN A 223 11.51 -23.09 10.93
N GLU A 224 12.47 -22.19 11.09
CA GLU A 224 12.81 -21.60 12.38
C GLU A 224 11.60 -20.94 13.04
N ILE A 225 10.83 -20.19 12.26
CA ILE A 225 9.49 -19.72 12.62
C ILE A 225 8.48 -20.59 11.90
N ASN A 226 7.78 -21.41 12.64
CA ASN A 226 6.81 -22.37 12.12
C ASN A 226 5.53 -21.62 11.65
N PRO A 227 5.12 -21.72 10.38
CA PRO A 227 3.87 -21.14 9.91
C PRO A 227 2.66 -21.84 10.55
N ILE A 228 1.71 -21.05 11.02
CA ILE A 228 0.48 -21.53 11.66
C ILE A 228 -0.73 -21.20 10.78
N GLY A 229 -1.39 -22.25 10.25
CA GLY A 229 -2.53 -22.08 9.36
C GLY A 229 -2.11 -21.94 7.88
N LYS A 230 -3.10 -21.95 7.01
CA LYS A 230 -2.89 -22.03 5.56
C LYS A 230 -2.28 -20.75 4.97
N GLU A 231 -2.73 -19.59 5.44
CA GLU A 231 -2.27 -18.29 4.93
C GLU A 231 -0.77 -18.10 5.18
N GLN A 232 -0.30 -18.40 6.40
CA GLN A 232 1.12 -18.33 6.73
C GLN A 232 1.94 -19.41 6.02
N LEU A 233 1.33 -20.58 5.72
CA LEU A 233 2.01 -21.67 4.99
C LEU A 233 2.30 -21.23 3.55
N PHE A 234 1.30 -20.68 2.85
CA PHE A 234 1.46 -20.11 1.51
C PHE A 234 2.46 -18.95 1.49
N TYR A 235 2.35 -18.07 2.49
CA TYR A 235 3.25 -16.93 2.62
C TYR A 235 4.71 -17.39 2.80
N THR A 236 4.96 -18.31 3.73
CA THR A 236 6.30 -18.85 3.97
C THR A 236 6.86 -19.55 2.74
N ASN A 237 6.03 -20.31 2.03
CA ASN A 237 6.44 -20.92 0.76
C ASN A 237 6.89 -19.86 -0.25
N ALA A 238 6.10 -18.81 -0.45
CA ALA A 238 6.44 -17.76 -1.40
C ALA A 238 7.69 -16.96 -1.00
N LEU A 239 7.88 -16.69 0.30
CA LEU A 239 9.08 -16.04 0.80
C LEU A 239 10.35 -16.85 0.51
N LEU A 240 10.28 -18.17 0.56
CA LEU A 240 11.42 -19.05 0.35
C LEU A 240 11.62 -19.46 -1.11
N ASP A 241 10.62 -19.28 -1.97
CA ASP A 241 10.68 -19.69 -3.38
C ASP A 241 11.20 -18.54 -4.27
N ASP A 242 12.38 -18.74 -4.87
CA ASP A 242 13.03 -17.76 -5.74
C ASP A 242 12.27 -17.46 -7.05
N HIS A 243 11.21 -18.23 -7.36
CA HIS A 243 10.31 -17.93 -8.47
C HIS A 243 9.68 -16.55 -8.33
N TYR A 244 9.35 -16.12 -7.11
CA TYR A 244 8.69 -14.85 -6.86
C TYR A 244 9.70 -13.73 -6.60
N LYS A 245 9.71 -12.70 -7.45
CA LYS A 245 10.55 -11.51 -7.27
C LYS A 245 9.98 -10.54 -6.24
N ILE A 246 8.65 -10.42 -6.19
CA ILE A 246 7.93 -9.60 -5.22
C ILE A 246 6.93 -10.48 -4.48
N VAL A 247 6.99 -10.46 -3.15
CA VAL A 247 6.04 -11.14 -2.26
C VAL A 247 5.31 -10.08 -1.44
N VAL A 248 3.99 -10.01 -1.59
CA VAL A 248 3.14 -9.00 -0.93
C VAL A 248 2.30 -9.64 0.16
N ALA A 249 2.33 -9.09 1.36
CA ALA A 249 1.46 -9.48 2.45
C ALA A 249 0.58 -8.30 2.90
N GLU A 250 -0.72 -8.38 2.60
CA GLU A 250 -1.75 -7.62 3.29
C GLU A 250 -2.04 -8.33 4.60
N ALA A 251 -1.89 -7.65 5.74
CA ALA A 251 -1.92 -8.36 7.01
C ALA A 251 -2.38 -7.51 8.18
N LYS A 252 -3.34 -7.99 8.95
CA LYS A 252 -3.73 -7.38 10.22
C LYS A 252 -2.55 -7.34 11.20
N ALA A 253 -2.63 -6.46 12.22
CA ALA A 253 -1.64 -6.44 13.29
C ALA A 253 -1.55 -7.80 13.99
N GLY A 254 -0.34 -8.18 14.41
CA GLY A 254 -0.12 -9.40 15.16
C GLY A 254 -0.31 -10.72 14.40
N THR A 255 -0.37 -10.69 13.06
CA THR A 255 -0.49 -11.89 12.22
C THR A 255 0.85 -12.56 11.89
N GLY A 256 1.98 -11.95 12.29
CA GLY A 256 3.33 -12.49 12.07
C GLY A 256 3.95 -12.14 10.71
N LYS A 257 3.42 -11.16 9.98
CA LYS A 257 3.92 -10.76 8.65
C LYS A 257 5.44 -10.49 8.64
N THR A 258 5.90 -9.58 9.52
CA THR A 258 7.31 -9.15 9.58
C THR A 258 8.21 -10.24 10.14
N LEU A 259 7.71 -11.01 11.12
CA LEU A 259 8.43 -12.12 11.74
C LEU A 259 8.78 -13.23 10.72
N LEU A 260 7.78 -13.65 9.92
CA LEU A 260 7.97 -14.66 8.88
C LEU A 260 8.88 -14.14 7.76
N ALA A 261 8.71 -12.88 7.34
CA ALA A 261 9.52 -12.26 6.30
C ALA A 261 10.99 -12.17 6.70
N LEU A 262 11.30 -11.68 7.90
CA LEU A 262 12.69 -11.59 8.39
C LEU A 262 13.32 -12.98 8.60
N SER A 263 12.57 -13.94 9.15
CA SER A 263 13.07 -15.32 9.30
C SER A 263 13.41 -15.96 7.95
N ALA A 264 12.54 -15.78 6.94
CA ALA A 264 12.80 -16.26 5.59
C ALA A 264 13.98 -15.53 4.93
N ALA A 265 14.08 -14.21 5.09
CA ALA A 265 15.20 -13.41 4.59
C ALA A 265 16.55 -13.88 5.18
N MET A 266 16.60 -14.12 6.48
CA MET A 266 17.80 -14.66 7.15
C MET A 266 18.21 -16.01 6.58
N LYS A 267 17.23 -16.91 6.33
CA LYS A 267 17.49 -18.19 5.73
C LYS A 267 18.04 -18.07 4.31
N LEU A 268 17.47 -17.21 3.49
CA LEU A 268 17.93 -16.97 2.12
C LEU A 268 19.34 -16.35 2.09
N VAL A 269 19.66 -15.42 2.98
CA VAL A 269 21.01 -14.82 3.09
C VAL A 269 22.04 -15.85 3.63
N GLN A 270 21.62 -16.78 4.46
CA GLN A 270 22.50 -17.84 4.96
C GLN A 270 22.79 -18.92 3.92
N ASP A 271 21.89 -19.11 2.98
CA ASP A 271 22.04 -20.13 1.94
C ASP A 271 23.06 -19.67 0.89
N LYS A 272 24.20 -20.35 0.85
CA LYS A 272 25.30 -20.04 -0.08
C LYS A 272 24.97 -20.33 -1.54
N THR A 273 23.86 -20.99 -1.83
CA THR A 273 23.40 -21.26 -3.19
C THR A 273 22.66 -20.09 -3.78
N THR A 274 22.21 -19.14 -2.94
CA THR A 274 21.57 -17.88 -3.36
C THR A 274 22.59 -16.77 -3.59
N GLN A 275 22.17 -15.72 -4.27
CA GLN A 275 22.99 -14.53 -4.51
C GLN A 275 22.87 -13.47 -3.42
N TYR A 276 21.99 -13.68 -2.44
CA TYR A 276 21.68 -12.69 -1.40
C TYR A 276 22.74 -12.68 -0.32
N ASN A 277 23.26 -11.50 0.03
CA ASN A 277 24.32 -11.34 1.03
C ASN A 277 23.96 -10.34 2.14
N LYS A 278 22.75 -9.76 2.10
CA LYS A 278 22.26 -8.83 3.09
C LYS A 278 20.74 -8.73 3.10
N ILE A 279 20.21 -8.22 4.21
CA ILE A 279 18.81 -7.83 4.37
C ILE A 279 18.76 -6.30 4.42
N VAL A 280 17.92 -5.68 3.60
CA VAL A 280 17.67 -4.23 3.65
C VAL A 280 16.24 -4.01 4.13
N TYR A 281 16.11 -3.47 5.33
CA TYR A 281 14.82 -3.12 5.91
C TYR A 281 14.50 -1.66 5.61
N ILE A 282 13.36 -1.44 4.94
CA ILE A 282 12.90 -0.11 4.54
C ILE A 282 11.54 0.14 5.18
N ARG A 283 11.47 1.20 5.96
CA ARG A 283 10.22 1.70 6.51
C ARG A 283 10.10 3.19 6.21
N ASN A 284 8.89 3.64 5.92
CA ASN A 284 8.63 5.06 5.78
C ASN A 284 8.53 5.68 7.18
N SER A 285 9.35 6.70 7.43
CA SER A 285 9.23 7.49 8.65
C SER A 285 8.02 8.41 8.49
N ILE A 286 6.90 8.02 9.07
CA ILE A 286 5.80 8.95 9.26
C ILE A 286 5.99 9.57 10.63
N GLU A 287 6.04 10.87 10.64
CA GLU A 287 5.73 11.60 11.84
C GLU A 287 4.22 11.42 12.08
N SER A 288 3.84 10.38 12.84
CA SER A 288 2.48 10.21 13.36
C SER A 288 2.15 11.26 14.42
N LEU A 289 2.95 12.30 14.48
CA LEU A 289 2.77 13.43 15.38
C LEU A 289 1.70 14.36 14.82
N GLN A 290 0.70 14.63 15.62
CA GLN A 290 -0.25 15.70 15.34
C GLN A 290 0.51 17.02 15.17
N LYS A 291 0.04 17.87 14.28
CA LYS A 291 0.63 19.19 14.01
C LYS A 291 0.76 19.96 15.34
N GLY A 292 1.99 20.02 15.91
CA GLY A 292 2.26 20.64 17.21
C GLY A 292 2.85 19.71 18.27
N GLU A 293 2.87 18.40 18.07
CA GLU A 293 3.64 17.47 18.89
C GLU A 293 5.03 17.33 18.28
N ASP A 294 5.97 18.11 18.77
CA ASP A 294 7.39 17.93 18.45
C ASP A 294 7.90 16.72 19.25
N VAL A 295 8.47 15.72 18.58
CA VAL A 295 9.35 14.77 19.26
C VAL A 295 10.49 15.61 19.79
N GLY A 296 10.38 16.01 21.07
CA GLY A 296 11.29 16.98 21.70
C GLY A 296 12.73 16.81 21.22
N TYR A 297 13.48 17.86 21.19
CA TYR A 297 14.87 17.96 20.75
C TYR A 297 15.71 16.75 21.20
N LEU A 298 15.62 15.65 20.45
CA LEU A 298 16.59 14.58 20.52
C LEU A 298 17.78 15.06 19.67
N SER A 299 18.85 15.40 20.34
CA SER A 299 20.08 15.86 19.74
C SER A 299 20.72 14.71 18.96
N GLY A 300 20.62 14.76 17.63
CA GLY A 300 21.30 13.85 16.69
C GLY A 300 20.34 13.21 15.68
N ASN A 301 20.71 13.22 14.41
CA ASN A 301 19.98 12.53 13.35
C ASN A 301 19.93 11.00 13.59
N ASP A 302 20.89 10.45 14.34
CA ASP A 302 21.03 9.02 14.61
C ASP A 302 19.94 8.52 15.56
N THR A 303 19.60 9.27 16.60
CA THR A 303 18.58 8.90 17.59
C THR A 303 17.15 8.88 17.02
N LYS A 304 16.82 9.79 16.10
CA LYS A 304 15.52 9.75 15.41
C LYS A 304 15.40 8.51 14.54
N PHE A 305 16.48 8.13 13.86
CA PHE A 305 16.52 6.97 12.99
C PHE A 305 16.41 5.66 13.79
N GLU A 306 16.96 5.60 14.99
CA GLU A 306 16.84 4.43 15.88
C GLU A 306 15.40 4.17 16.31
N ILE A 307 14.64 5.21 16.68
CA ILE A 307 13.22 5.09 17.10
C ILE A 307 12.35 4.47 15.99
N TYR A 308 12.58 4.84 14.73
CA TYR A 308 11.81 4.28 13.61
C TYR A 308 12.10 2.80 13.34
N ASN A 309 13.21 2.28 13.86
CA ASN A 309 13.62 0.90 13.68
C ASN A 309 13.20 -0.02 14.84
N PHE A 310 12.58 0.50 15.92
CA PHE A 310 12.10 -0.36 17.02
C PHE A 310 11.30 -1.58 16.56
N PRO A 311 10.36 -1.52 15.62
CA PRO A 311 9.63 -2.71 15.18
C PRO A 311 10.50 -3.78 14.51
N LEU A 312 11.60 -3.39 13.88
CA LEU A 312 12.61 -4.34 13.41
C LEU A 312 13.29 -5.02 14.58
N TYR A 313 13.75 -4.25 15.57
CA TYR A 313 14.44 -4.78 16.75
C TYR A 313 13.51 -5.65 17.59
N ASP A 314 12.27 -5.26 17.85
CA ASP A 314 11.26 -6.08 18.55
C ASP A 314 11.06 -7.44 17.84
N THR A 315 11.11 -7.44 16.50
CA THR A 315 10.99 -8.68 15.72
C THR A 315 12.26 -9.52 15.81
N LEU A 316 13.44 -8.89 15.77
CA LEU A 316 14.72 -9.57 15.95
C LEU A 316 14.87 -10.17 17.36
N GLU A 317 14.40 -9.49 18.39
CA GLU A 317 14.34 -10.00 19.75
C GLU A 317 13.45 -11.26 19.84
N THR A 318 12.28 -11.22 19.22
CA THR A 318 11.39 -12.38 19.15
C THR A 318 12.08 -13.58 18.48
N ILE A 319 12.82 -13.35 17.40
CA ILE A 319 13.60 -14.38 16.71
C ILE A 319 14.74 -14.89 17.62
N ALA A 320 15.48 -13.97 18.25
CA ALA A 320 16.58 -14.28 19.15
C ALA A 320 16.14 -15.15 20.33
N GLU A 321 15.03 -14.79 20.98
CA GLU A 321 14.43 -15.61 22.04
C GLU A 321 14.05 -17.01 21.57
N GLY A 322 13.44 -17.12 20.39
CA GLY A 322 13.09 -18.40 19.78
C GLY A 322 14.33 -19.29 19.58
N MET A 323 15.43 -18.71 19.06
CA MET A 323 16.70 -19.40 18.87
C MET A 323 17.33 -19.84 20.21
N LEU A 324 17.31 -18.97 21.22
CA LEU A 324 17.83 -19.28 22.55
C LEU A 324 17.04 -20.39 23.23
N LYS A 325 15.72 -20.40 23.13
CA LYS A 325 14.85 -21.48 23.65
C LYS A 325 15.22 -22.85 23.05
N ARG A 326 15.34 -22.92 21.73
CA ARG A 326 15.72 -24.17 21.03
C ARG A 326 17.12 -24.63 21.36
N SER A 327 18.08 -23.70 21.52
CA SER A 327 19.45 -24.08 21.91
C SER A 327 19.52 -24.69 23.31
N LYS A 328 18.62 -24.28 24.23
CA LYS A 328 18.47 -24.94 25.55
C LYS A 328 17.85 -26.32 25.45
N GLU A 329 16.85 -26.49 24.57
CA GLU A 329 16.17 -27.80 24.38
C GLU A 329 17.08 -28.87 23.76
N ASN A 330 17.97 -28.45 22.85
CA ASN A 330 18.87 -29.34 22.12
C ASN A 330 20.20 -29.69 22.85
N LYS A 331 20.48 -29.10 24.04
CA LYS A 331 21.64 -29.49 24.83
C LYS A 331 21.31 -30.75 25.64
N PRO A 332 21.98 -31.90 25.39
CA PRO A 332 21.84 -33.10 26.21
C PRO A 332 22.54 -32.86 27.56
N GLY A 333 21.85 -32.23 28.49
CA GLY A 333 22.34 -31.94 29.83
C GLY A 333 21.64 -32.82 30.86
N LYS A 334 22.41 -33.52 31.67
CA LYS A 334 22.01 -34.24 32.88
C LYS A 334 21.39 -33.25 33.87
N GLY A 335 20.12 -32.95 33.71
CA GLY A 335 19.33 -32.17 34.67
C GLY A 335 18.01 -32.88 34.93
N ASN A 336 17.71 -33.10 36.21
CA ASN A 336 16.50 -33.78 36.69
C ASN A 336 15.25 -33.20 36.08
N ALA A 337 14.29 -34.07 35.76
CA ALA A 337 13.01 -33.71 35.07
C ALA A 337 12.14 -32.68 35.82
N GLU A 338 12.47 -32.34 37.06
CA GLU A 338 11.74 -31.36 37.88
C GLU A 338 12.12 -29.89 37.62
N THR A 339 13.31 -29.61 37.02
CA THR A 339 13.76 -28.24 36.71
C THR A 339 13.25 -27.73 35.37
N ARG A 340 12.49 -28.52 34.59
CA ARG A 340 11.95 -28.14 33.27
C ARG A 340 10.67 -27.30 33.31
N LYS A 341 10.11 -26.98 34.50
CA LYS A 341 8.82 -26.29 34.64
C LYS A 341 8.91 -24.78 34.94
N ASN A 342 10.07 -24.25 35.26
CA ASN A 342 10.22 -22.79 35.44
C ASN A 342 10.83 -22.20 34.19
N GLY A 343 9.99 -21.53 33.37
CA GLY A 343 10.42 -20.70 32.24
C GLY A 343 11.16 -19.47 32.76
N GLU A 344 12.41 -19.60 33.15
CA GLU A 344 13.29 -18.47 33.38
C GLU A 344 13.40 -17.69 32.07
N ALA A 345 12.89 -16.46 32.07
CA ALA A 345 13.10 -15.50 30.98
C ALA A 345 14.62 -15.32 30.79
N PHE A 346 15.05 -15.18 29.55
CA PHE A 346 16.42 -14.82 29.28
C PHE A 346 16.67 -13.38 29.75
N SER A 347 17.89 -13.06 30.19
CA SER A 347 18.24 -11.68 30.52
C SER A 347 18.18 -10.81 29.27
N GLU A 348 17.77 -9.56 29.41
CA GLU A 348 17.76 -8.59 28.33
C GLU A 348 19.12 -8.46 27.66
N GLU A 349 20.20 -8.49 28.45
CA GLU A 349 21.57 -8.45 27.93
C GLU A 349 21.87 -9.59 26.96
N LEU A 350 21.45 -10.83 27.29
CA LEU A 350 21.65 -11.99 26.41
C LEU A 350 20.83 -11.91 25.12
N ILE A 351 19.62 -11.37 25.20
CA ILE A 351 18.76 -11.16 24.04
C ILE A 351 19.39 -10.10 23.13
N ASN A 352 19.82 -8.96 23.69
CA ASN A 352 20.46 -7.86 22.96
C ASN A 352 21.76 -8.31 22.29
N GLU A 353 22.63 -9.03 22.99
CA GLU A 353 23.84 -9.63 22.40
C GLU A 353 23.48 -10.55 21.21
N LYS A 354 22.41 -11.32 21.36
CA LYS A 354 21.95 -12.20 20.28
C LYS A 354 21.40 -11.41 19.09
N VAL A 355 20.68 -10.32 19.32
CA VAL A 355 20.18 -9.42 18.26
C VAL A 355 21.34 -8.79 17.50
N GLU A 356 22.36 -8.28 18.19
CA GLU A 356 23.57 -7.73 17.56
C GLU A 356 24.26 -8.78 16.67
N GLN A 357 24.41 -10.02 17.16
CA GLN A 357 24.94 -11.12 16.37
C GLN A 357 24.10 -11.43 15.12
N LEU A 358 22.76 -11.31 15.20
CA LEU A 358 21.88 -11.49 14.04
C LEU A 358 22.05 -10.37 13.02
N VAL A 359 22.10 -9.10 13.48
CA VAL A 359 22.31 -7.94 12.62
C VAL A 359 23.63 -8.05 11.86
N GLU A 360 24.72 -8.40 12.55
CA GLU A 360 26.04 -8.57 11.94
C GLU A 360 26.06 -9.77 10.97
N ARG A 361 25.59 -10.93 11.43
CA ARG A 361 25.64 -12.19 10.67
C ARG A 361 24.90 -12.12 9.36
N TYR A 362 23.72 -11.47 9.32
CA TYR A 362 22.86 -11.38 8.15
C TYR A 362 22.99 -10.04 7.43
N ASN A 363 23.96 -9.20 7.87
CA ASN A 363 24.19 -7.86 7.31
C ASN A 363 22.89 -7.08 7.17
N VAL A 364 22.14 -6.96 8.28
CA VAL A 364 20.86 -6.26 8.32
C VAL A 364 21.12 -4.76 8.28
N GLN A 365 20.64 -4.11 7.24
CA GLN A 365 20.78 -2.68 7.01
C GLN A 365 19.40 -2.03 7.05
N THR A 366 19.27 -0.95 7.79
CA THR A 366 18.06 -0.13 7.79
C THR A 366 18.24 1.07 6.88
N MET A 367 17.19 1.36 6.08
CA MET A 367 17.18 2.51 5.20
C MET A 367 15.83 3.22 5.26
N TRP A 368 15.86 4.53 5.27
CA TRP A 368 14.66 5.34 5.07
C TRP A 368 14.53 5.74 3.59
N THR A 369 13.31 5.94 3.14
CA THR A 369 13.00 6.15 1.71
C THR A 369 13.73 7.33 1.08
N GLY A 370 13.96 8.41 1.83
CA GLY A 370 14.73 9.57 1.35
C GLY A 370 16.20 9.29 1.07
N ALA A 371 16.82 8.31 1.77
CA ALA A 371 18.21 7.93 1.57
C ALA A 371 18.45 7.04 0.33
N LEU A 372 17.37 6.59 -0.33
CA LEU A 372 17.46 5.74 -1.51
C LEU A 372 17.79 6.52 -2.80
N ARG A 373 17.63 7.83 -2.80
CA ARG A 373 17.88 8.64 -4.01
C ARG A 373 19.34 8.51 -4.46
N GLY A 374 19.53 8.14 -5.73
CA GLY A 374 20.85 7.98 -6.33
C GLY A 374 21.60 6.69 -5.96
N ARG A 375 20.97 5.78 -5.20
CA ARG A 375 21.54 4.48 -4.84
C ARG A 375 20.90 3.37 -5.66
N THR A 376 21.62 2.27 -5.85
CA THR A 376 21.09 0.99 -6.38
C THR A 376 21.40 -0.09 -5.35
N ILE A 377 20.38 -0.86 -4.97
CA ILE A 377 20.52 -1.97 -4.03
C ILE A 377 20.70 -3.26 -4.83
N LYS A 378 21.73 -4.04 -4.47
CA LYS A 378 22.09 -5.30 -5.15
C LYS A 378 22.25 -6.43 -4.15
N ASN A 379 22.03 -7.66 -4.63
CA ASN A 379 22.26 -8.90 -3.91
C ASN A 379 21.62 -8.93 -2.51
N ALA A 380 20.37 -8.44 -2.41
CA ALA A 380 19.70 -8.24 -1.15
C ALA A 380 18.27 -8.81 -1.14
N ILE A 381 17.83 -9.22 0.05
CA ILE A 381 16.41 -9.33 0.35
C ILE A 381 15.95 -7.99 0.92
N ILE A 382 15.00 -7.35 0.28
CA ILE A 382 14.45 -6.07 0.68
C ILE A 382 13.15 -6.30 1.42
N VAL A 383 13.07 -5.88 2.66
CA VAL A 383 11.84 -5.93 3.47
C VAL A 383 11.30 -4.51 3.57
N MET A 384 10.24 -4.23 2.82
CA MET A 384 9.50 -2.97 2.89
C MET A 384 8.35 -3.13 3.88
N ASP A 385 8.41 -2.47 5.01
CA ASP A 385 7.39 -2.57 6.06
C ASP A 385 6.52 -1.31 6.14
N GLU A 386 5.26 -1.48 6.57
CA GLU A 386 4.23 -0.44 6.66
C GLU A 386 4.00 0.31 5.32
N VAL A 387 3.99 -0.42 4.21
CA VAL A 387 3.92 0.14 2.84
C VAL A 387 2.59 0.86 2.57
N GLN A 388 1.52 0.55 3.31
CA GLN A 388 0.26 1.29 3.23
C GLN A 388 0.42 2.78 3.59
N ASN A 389 1.48 3.12 4.31
CA ASN A 389 1.82 4.49 4.68
C ASN A 389 2.77 5.18 3.69
N MET A 390 3.11 4.52 2.58
CA MET A 390 3.90 5.08 1.48
C MET A 390 2.99 5.57 0.37
N SER A 391 3.26 6.76 -0.16
CA SER A 391 2.62 7.23 -1.38
C SER A 391 3.07 6.41 -2.60
N ASN A 392 2.35 6.48 -3.70
CA ASN A 392 2.74 5.83 -4.95
C ASN A 392 4.12 6.28 -5.44
N SER A 393 4.44 7.57 -5.29
CA SER A 393 5.75 8.12 -5.66
C SER A 393 6.88 7.56 -4.78
N THR A 394 6.63 7.38 -3.48
CA THR A 394 7.60 6.78 -2.55
C THR A 394 7.78 5.27 -2.84
N GLY A 395 6.70 4.55 -3.09
CA GLY A 395 6.75 3.15 -3.49
C GLY A 395 7.52 2.96 -4.80
N GLN A 396 7.24 3.78 -5.82
CA GLN A 396 7.95 3.80 -7.09
C GLN A 396 9.43 4.13 -6.89
N LEU A 397 9.76 5.18 -6.12
CA LEU A 397 11.14 5.54 -5.80
C LEU A 397 11.88 4.34 -5.20
N THR A 398 11.27 3.65 -4.25
CA THR A 398 11.91 2.52 -3.56
C THR A 398 12.15 1.36 -4.52
N LEU A 399 11.11 0.91 -5.24
CA LEU A 399 11.22 -0.26 -6.12
C LEU A 399 12.13 -0.01 -7.34
N THR A 400 12.22 1.22 -7.86
CA THR A 400 13.16 1.56 -8.95
C THR A 400 14.63 1.59 -8.53
N ARG A 401 14.95 1.43 -7.25
CA ARG A 401 16.33 1.29 -6.72
C ARG A 401 16.74 -0.16 -6.49
N VAL A 402 15.81 -1.08 -6.68
CA VAL A 402 16.03 -2.52 -6.51
C VAL A 402 16.54 -3.10 -7.81
N ASP A 403 17.71 -3.73 -7.76
CA ASP A 403 18.33 -4.41 -8.91
C ASP A 403 17.73 -5.82 -9.08
N ASP A 404 17.83 -6.40 -10.28
CA ASP A 404 17.31 -7.75 -10.58
C ASP A 404 17.92 -8.87 -9.74
N THR A 405 19.07 -8.59 -9.09
CA THR A 405 19.70 -9.51 -8.14
C THR A 405 19.03 -9.53 -6.76
N CYS A 406 17.98 -8.75 -6.56
CA CYS A 406 17.24 -8.64 -5.31
C CYS A 406 15.88 -9.31 -5.39
N ARG A 407 15.27 -9.48 -4.21
CA ARG A 407 13.85 -9.77 -4.02
C ARG A 407 13.25 -8.75 -3.06
N ALA A 408 11.98 -8.42 -3.26
CA ALA A 408 11.26 -7.49 -2.40
C ALA A 408 10.10 -8.18 -1.66
N PHE A 409 10.09 -8.07 -0.33
CA PHE A 409 8.99 -8.46 0.54
C PHE A 409 8.25 -7.20 0.97
N VAL A 410 7.01 -7.04 0.49
CA VAL A 410 6.18 -5.85 0.65
C VAL A 410 5.12 -6.14 1.71
N LEU A 411 5.20 -5.47 2.84
CA LEU A 411 4.39 -5.76 4.02
C LEU A 411 3.56 -4.53 4.40
N GLY A 412 2.28 -4.75 4.73
CA GLY A 412 1.44 -3.65 5.19
C GLY A 412 0.02 -4.07 5.54
N SER A 413 -0.81 -3.10 5.88
CA SER A 413 -2.24 -3.26 6.10
C SER A 413 -3.02 -2.04 5.64
N ASN A 414 -3.82 -2.17 4.61
CA ASN A 414 -4.72 -1.09 4.16
C ASN A 414 -5.82 -0.73 5.19
N ARG A 415 -5.92 -1.50 6.26
CA ARG A 415 -6.81 -1.22 7.39
C ARG A 415 -6.17 -0.31 8.45
N GLN A 416 -4.84 -0.13 8.38
CA GLN A 416 -4.03 0.61 9.36
C GLN A 416 -3.20 1.69 8.64
N ILE A 417 -3.90 2.59 7.95
CA ILE A 417 -3.26 3.75 7.31
C ILE A 417 -3.22 4.87 8.33
N ASP A 418 -2.02 5.15 8.86
CA ASP A 418 -1.78 6.21 9.85
C ASP A 418 -1.44 7.54 9.18
N ASN A 419 -0.99 7.50 7.93
CA ASN A 419 -0.66 8.70 7.17
C ASN A 419 -1.92 9.45 6.76
N GLN A 420 -2.11 10.66 7.30
CA GLN A 420 -3.29 11.51 7.03
C GLN A 420 -3.44 11.91 5.56
N TYR A 421 -2.39 11.81 4.77
CA TYR A 421 -2.34 12.20 3.35
C TYR A 421 -2.50 11.03 2.41
N ILE A 422 -2.60 9.80 2.93
CA ILE A 422 -2.73 8.57 2.16
C ILE A 422 -4.04 7.89 2.55
N ASN A 423 -4.74 7.38 1.58
CA ASN A 423 -5.91 6.55 1.78
C ASN A 423 -5.73 5.18 1.10
N LYS A 424 -6.67 4.27 1.31
CA LYS A 424 -6.62 2.91 0.74
C LYS A 424 -6.55 2.85 -0.80
N HIS A 425 -6.78 3.97 -1.50
CA HIS A 425 -6.74 4.04 -2.96
C HIS A 425 -5.45 4.69 -3.48
N THR A 426 -4.75 5.46 -2.64
CA THR A 426 -3.53 6.18 -3.01
C THR A 426 -2.27 5.59 -2.38
N SER A 427 -2.42 4.54 -1.56
CA SER A 427 -1.27 3.88 -0.95
C SER A 427 -0.50 3.03 -1.97
N ALA A 428 0.82 3.00 -1.82
CA ALA A 428 1.68 2.12 -2.64
C ALA A 428 1.30 0.64 -2.48
N LEU A 429 0.88 0.22 -1.28
CA LEU A 429 0.42 -1.15 -1.02
C LEU A 429 -0.81 -1.49 -1.88
N SER A 430 -1.82 -0.61 -1.93
CA SER A 430 -3.01 -0.82 -2.74
C SER A 430 -2.69 -0.90 -4.23
N THR A 431 -1.79 -0.03 -4.71
CA THR A 431 -1.33 -0.05 -6.09
C THR A 431 -0.63 -1.35 -6.43
N ILE A 432 0.27 -1.84 -5.57
CA ILE A 432 0.95 -3.11 -5.78
C ILE A 432 -0.04 -4.27 -5.73
N LEU A 433 -0.96 -4.30 -4.76
CA LEU A 433 -1.98 -5.34 -4.65
C LEU A 433 -2.92 -5.37 -5.85
N SER A 434 -3.27 -4.23 -6.43
CA SER A 434 -4.17 -4.15 -7.59
C SER A 434 -3.59 -4.83 -8.84
N VAL A 435 -2.27 -4.85 -8.98
CA VAL A 435 -1.59 -5.48 -10.13
C VAL A 435 -1.20 -6.94 -9.88
N THR A 436 -1.23 -7.41 -8.63
CA THR A 436 -0.90 -8.82 -8.33
C THR A 436 -1.91 -9.80 -8.91
N ASN A 437 -3.13 -9.37 -9.19
CA ASN A 437 -4.17 -10.18 -9.82
C ASN A 437 -4.05 -10.23 -11.34
N GLU A 438 -3.11 -9.48 -11.92
CA GLU A 438 -2.81 -9.52 -13.33
C GLU A 438 -1.71 -10.54 -13.61
N THR A 439 -1.84 -11.22 -14.74
CA THR A 439 -0.75 -12.02 -15.27
C THR A 439 0.30 -11.10 -15.88
N HIS A 440 1.37 -10.85 -15.15
CA HIS A 440 2.55 -10.22 -15.70
C HIS A 440 3.57 -11.30 -16.04
N PRO A 441 3.72 -11.67 -17.31
CA PRO A 441 4.68 -12.71 -17.72
C PRO A 441 6.13 -12.34 -17.44
N GLU A 442 6.42 -11.05 -17.26
CA GLU A 442 7.78 -10.54 -17.05
C GLU A 442 8.19 -10.47 -15.57
N LEU A 443 7.22 -10.39 -14.64
CA LEU A 443 7.50 -10.28 -13.22
C LEU A 443 6.64 -11.23 -12.39
N ASN A 444 7.27 -12.22 -11.80
CA ASN A 444 6.57 -13.16 -10.93
C ASN A 444 6.32 -12.51 -9.55
N MET A 445 5.07 -12.24 -9.27
CA MET A 445 4.60 -11.67 -8.02
C MET A 445 3.74 -12.69 -7.27
N PHE A 446 3.67 -12.52 -5.96
CA PHE A 446 2.82 -13.30 -5.07
C PHE A 446 2.10 -12.36 -4.10
N ALA A 447 0.85 -12.63 -3.80
CA ALA A 447 0.11 -11.91 -2.77
C ALA A 447 -0.64 -12.85 -1.83
N VAL A 448 -0.78 -12.44 -0.58
CA VAL A 448 -1.56 -13.15 0.44
C VAL A 448 -2.19 -12.15 1.41
N GLU A 449 -3.37 -12.49 1.93
CA GLU A 449 -3.96 -11.82 3.08
C GLU A 449 -3.77 -12.68 4.34
N LEU A 450 -3.14 -12.11 5.38
CA LEU A 450 -2.99 -12.73 6.69
C LEU A 450 -4.05 -12.16 7.65
N VAL A 451 -5.11 -12.90 7.88
CA VAL A 451 -6.27 -12.43 8.65
C VAL A 451 -6.18 -12.81 10.13
N LYS A 452 -5.61 -13.99 10.44
CA LYS A 452 -5.65 -14.55 11.78
C LYS A 452 -4.57 -13.96 12.69
N VAL A 453 -4.98 -13.22 13.70
CA VAL A 453 -4.10 -12.68 14.75
C VAL A 453 -3.48 -13.81 15.57
N ARG A 454 -2.17 -13.70 15.83
CA ARG A 454 -1.36 -14.72 16.55
C ARG A 454 -0.64 -14.17 17.79
N ARG A 455 -0.69 -12.84 17.98
CA ARG A 455 0.05 -12.14 19.05
C ARG A 455 -0.57 -12.35 20.43
N GLY A 456 -1.86 -12.65 20.51
CA GLY A 456 -2.59 -12.91 21.75
C GLY A 456 -4.02 -12.38 21.74
N GLU A 457 -4.77 -12.76 22.79
CA GLU A 457 -6.21 -12.47 22.93
C GLU A 457 -6.53 -10.97 22.96
N ILE A 458 -5.66 -10.15 23.58
CA ILE A 458 -5.85 -8.70 23.64
C ILE A 458 -5.77 -8.08 22.25
N THR A 459 -4.78 -8.48 21.47
CA THR A 459 -4.60 -7.98 20.09
C THR A 459 -5.78 -8.42 19.22
N GLU A 460 -6.23 -9.67 19.33
CA GLU A 460 -7.38 -10.18 18.60
C GLU A 460 -8.66 -9.44 18.98
N TRP A 461 -8.86 -9.18 20.28
CA TRP A 461 -10.00 -8.39 20.76
C TRP A 461 -9.96 -6.96 20.24
N ALA A 462 -8.79 -6.30 20.30
CA ALA A 462 -8.63 -4.93 19.84
C ALA A 462 -8.89 -4.81 18.33
N GLU A 463 -8.31 -5.70 17.51
CA GLU A 463 -8.56 -5.75 16.07
C GLU A 463 -10.07 -5.90 15.77
N ARG A 464 -10.79 -6.71 16.52
CA ARG A 464 -12.22 -6.92 16.32
C ARG A 464 -13.08 -5.71 16.72
N ILE A 465 -12.69 -5.00 17.78
CA ILE A 465 -13.51 -3.90 18.33
C ILE A 465 -13.23 -2.57 17.65
N PHE A 466 -11.97 -2.32 17.29
CA PHE A 466 -11.54 -1.05 16.71
C PHE A 466 -11.43 -1.09 15.17
N SER A 467 -11.37 -2.29 14.55
CA SER A 467 -11.53 -2.37 13.11
C SER A 467 -12.96 -1.96 12.77
N LYS A 468 -13.12 -0.77 12.22
CA LYS A 468 -14.39 -0.37 11.60
C LYS A 468 -14.55 -1.21 10.34
N GLU A 469 -15.38 -2.25 10.39
CA GLU A 469 -15.94 -2.89 9.21
C GLU A 469 -16.89 -1.96 8.47
#